data_9bb9354a33ef5a22b39f07cea4af096a
#
_entry.id   9bb9354a33ef5a22b39f07cea4af096a
#
_cell.length_a   1.000
_cell.length_b   1.000
_cell.length_c   1.000
_cell.angle_alpha   90.00
_cell.angle_beta   90.00
_cell.angle_gamma   90.00
#
_symmetry.space_group_name_H-M   'P 1'
#
loop_
_entity.id
_entity.type
_entity.pdbx_description
1 polymer ?
#
loop_
_entity_poly.entity_id
_entity_poly.type
_entity_poly.pdbx_seq_one_letter_code
_entity_poly.pdbx_strand_id
1 'polypeptide(L)'
;LLASKINIVGTTSIFEMIVKHKIRRLVFASSETVYGANQSFYGKRPITENDYSGIDQHFYTYGVMKLLNEFMAEKYIKQHGCSIAYTRPSVVFGFGRQNTAINWAEDFAAKPALGEPAHLPFSKKNTDNWIYVDDCAEQLVRLALKDTLNFSSYNSGSQTVTGEELEKTVKKFLPN
;
A
#
# COMPACT_ATOMS: atom_id res chain seq x y z
N LEU A 1 11.61 15.63 -7.97
CA LEU A 1 10.92 16.02 -9.22
C LEU A 1 10.28 14.81 -9.93
N LEU A 2 11.01 13.68 -10.14
CA LEU A 2 10.46 12.47 -10.81
C LEU A 2 9.27 11.88 -10.03
N ALA A 3 9.41 11.72 -8.72
CA ALA A 3 8.35 11.18 -7.86
C ALA A 3 7.05 12.02 -7.97
N SER A 4 7.16 13.35 -7.97
CA SER A 4 5.99 14.23 -8.12
C SER A 4 5.37 14.13 -9.52
N LYS A 5 6.19 14.02 -10.57
CA LYS A 5 5.67 13.80 -11.93
C LYS A 5 4.87 12.51 -12.05
N ILE A 6 5.37 11.43 -11.46
CA ILE A 6 4.69 10.12 -11.52
C ILE A 6 3.46 10.13 -10.61
N ASN A 7 3.63 10.43 -9.32
CA ASN A 7 2.58 10.24 -8.33
C ASN A 7 1.51 11.34 -8.37
N ILE A 8 1.82 12.55 -8.76
CA ILE A 8 0.84 13.65 -8.79
C ILE A 8 0.37 13.91 -10.21
N VAL A 9 1.28 14.32 -11.11
CA VAL A 9 0.89 14.69 -12.47
C VAL A 9 0.32 13.50 -13.23
N GLY A 10 0.98 12.32 -13.13
CA GLY A 10 0.49 11.10 -13.79
C GLY A 10 -0.88 10.67 -13.27
N THR A 11 -1.08 10.68 -11.96
CA THR A 11 -2.38 10.30 -11.36
C THR A 11 -3.48 11.28 -11.76
N THR A 12 -3.20 12.59 -11.71
CA THR A 12 -4.17 13.62 -12.14
C THR A 12 -4.53 13.45 -13.61
N SER A 13 -3.55 13.19 -14.47
CA SER A 13 -3.81 12.94 -15.88
C SER A 13 -4.76 11.76 -16.10
N ILE A 14 -4.62 10.70 -15.31
CA ILE A 14 -5.54 9.55 -15.37
C ILE A 14 -6.95 9.96 -14.91
N PHE A 15 -7.08 10.77 -13.85
CA PHE A 15 -8.40 11.27 -13.42
C PHE A 15 -9.07 12.10 -14.51
N GLU A 16 -8.35 12.98 -15.20
CA GLU A 16 -8.87 13.72 -16.34
C GLU A 16 -9.32 12.79 -17.47
N MET A 17 -8.55 11.75 -17.75
CA MET A 17 -8.87 10.79 -18.81
C MET A 17 -10.14 9.98 -18.50
N ILE A 18 -10.39 9.57 -17.25
CA ILE A 18 -11.63 8.85 -16.90
C ILE A 18 -12.86 9.73 -17.09
N VAL A 19 -12.77 11.02 -16.77
CA VAL A 19 -13.86 11.98 -17.02
C VAL A 19 -14.08 12.15 -18.52
N LYS A 20 -13.01 12.48 -19.26
CA LYS A 20 -13.05 12.76 -20.70
C LYS A 20 -13.61 11.59 -21.51
N HIS A 21 -13.19 10.37 -21.17
CA HIS A 21 -13.56 9.16 -21.92
C HIS A 21 -14.70 8.37 -21.29
N LYS A 22 -15.31 8.88 -20.23
CA LYS A 22 -16.44 8.25 -19.53
C LYS A 22 -16.09 6.79 -19.13
N ILE A 23 -14.88 6.58 -18.63
CA ILE A 23 -14.44 5.26 -18.19
C ILE A 23 -15.31 4.79 -17.03
N ARG A 24 -15.83 3.58 -17.11
CA ARG A 24 -16.76 3.00 -16.13
C ARG A 24 -16.20 3.05 -14.70
N ARG A 25 -14.92 2.69 -14.54
CA ARG A 25 -14.28 2.62 -13.23
C ARG A 25 -12.77 2.77 -13.31
N LEU A 26 -12.22 3.46 -12.33
CA LEU A 26 -10.79 3.48 -12.04
C LEU A 26 -10.54 2.82 -10.70
N VAL A 27 -9.54 1.95 -10.65
CA VAL A 27 -8.99 1.43 -9.39
C VAL A 27 -7.49 1.71 -9.36
N PHE A 28 -6.99 2.22 -8.25
CA PHE A 28 -5.56 2.48 -8.10
C PHE A 28 -5.03 2.07 -6.72
N ALA A 29 -3.73 1.81 -6.65
CA ALA A 29 -3.05 1.55 -5.40
C ALA A 29 -2.66 2.89 -4.73
N SER A 30 -3.27 3.19 -3.59
CA SER A 30 -2.77 4.13 -2.61
C SER A 30 -1.68 3.45 -1.77
N SER A 31 -1.62 3.66 -0.49
CA SER A 31 -0.66 3.02 0.42
C SER A 31 -1.11 3.16 1.87
N GLU A 32 -0.75 2.22 2.73
CA GLU A 32 -0.90 2.37 4.18
C GLU A 32 -0.11 3.59 4.73
N THR A 33 0.90 4.07 4.00
CA THR A 33 1.67 5.25 4.39
C THR A 33 0.84 6.52 4.53
N VAL A 34 -0.40 6.55 4.03
CA VAL A 34 -1.36 7.65 4.24
C VAL A 34 -1.73 7.84 5.71
N TYR A 35 -1.53 6.82 6.53
CA TYR A 35 -1.76 6.88 7.97
C TYR A 35 -0.60 7.52 8.75
N GLY A 36 0.47 7.89 8.09
CA GLY A 36 1.68 8.38 8.75
C GLY A 36 2.52 7.26 9.36
N ALA A 37 3.53 7.64 10.12
CA ALA A 37 4.51 6.68 10.65
C ALA A 37 4.26 6.27 12.11
N ASN A 38 3.36 6.95 12.80
CA ASN A 38 3.16 6.74 14.24
C ASN A 38 1.78 6.18 14.54
N GLN A 39 1.69 4.86 14.68
CA GLN A 39 0.44 4.18 15.01
C GLN A 39 -0.11 4.60 16.38
N SER A 40 0.71 5.04 17.32
CA SER A 40 0.24 5.49 18.63
C SER A 40 -0.69 6.71 18.56
N PHE A 41 -0.63 7.46 17.45
CA PHE A 41 -1.56 8.56 17.16
C PHE A 41 -3.03 8.09 17.13
N TYR A 42 -3.28 6.85 16.69
CA TYR A 42 -4.63 6.27 16.61
C TYR A 42 -5.05 5.49 17.87
N GLY A 43 -4.15 5.40 18.87
CA GLY A 43 -4.38 4.61 20.07
C GLY A 43 -4.18 3.11 19.86
N LYS A 44 -4.85 2.30 20.70
CA LYS A 44 -4.68 0.82 20.68
C LYS A 44 -5.65 0.08 19.75
N ARG A 45 -6.55 0.78 19.09
CA ARG A 45 -7.52 0.17 18.17
C ARG A 45 -6.91 -0.06 16.78
N PRO A 46 -7.48 -0.95 15.97
CA PRO A 46 -7.14 -1.01 14.54
C PRO A 46 -7.42 0.30 13.83
N ILE A 47 -6.56 0.63 12.87
CA ILE A 47 -6.76 1.78 11.97
C ILE A 47 -7.82 1.41 10.94
N THR A 48 -8.74 2.31 10.68
CA THR A 48 -9.84 2.14 9.72
C THR A 48 -9.68 3.09 8.53
N GLU A 49 -10.44 2.86 7.47
CA GLU A 49 -10.42 3.69 6.27
C GLU A 49 -10.85 5.15 6.51
N ASN A 50 -11.56 5.40 7.60
CA ASN A 50 -11.98 6.75 8.01
C ASN A 50 -10.92 7.51 8.79
N ASP A 51 -9.81 6.87 9.11
CA ASP A 51 -8.70 7.51 9.81
C ASP A 51 -7.78 8.24 8.83
N TYR A 52 -7.33 9.41 9.21
CA TYR A 52 -6.41 10.24 8.45
C TYR A 52 -5.31 10.78 9.36
N SER A 53 -4.12 10.92 8.82
CA SER A 53 -3.00 11.60 9.50
C SER A 53 -2.84 13.02 9.00
N GLY A 54 -2.33 13.90 9.85
CA GLY A 54 -1.84 15.21 9.44
C GLY A 54 -0.54 15.11 8.65
N ILE A 55 -0.21 16.15 7.90
CA ILE A 55 1.04 16.21 7.10
C ILE A 55 2.28 16.07 7.99
N ASP A 56 2.22 16.58 9.20
CA ASP A 56 3.25 16.51 10.23
C ASP A 56 3.54 15.08 10.73
N GLN A 57 2.65 14.13 10.48
CA GLN A 57 2.83 12.71 10.83
C GLN A 57 3.59 11.91 9.77
N HIS A 58 3.97 12.53 8.65
CA HIS A 58 4.66 11.86 7.55
C HIS A 58 6.16 12.16 7.56
N PHE A 59 6.99 11.10 7.61
CA PHE A 59 8.44 11.22 7.41
C PHE A 59 8.84 11.35 5.95
N TYR A 60 8.04 10.79 5.04
CA TYR A 60 8.34 10.75 3.62
C TYR A 60 7.27 11.44 2.80
N THR A 61 7.69 12.18 1.78
CA THR A 61 6.79 12.84 0.83
C THR A 61 5.87 11.88 0.10
N TYR A 62 6.25 10.61 -0.01
CA TYR A 62 5.45 9.58 -0.67
C TYR A 62 4.06 9.41 -0.04
N GLY A 63 3.99 9.28 1.28
CA GLY A 63 2.71 9.15 2.00
C GLY A 63 1.79 10.35 1.75
N VAL A 64 2.35 11.56 1.79
CA VAL A 64 1.60 12.80 1.50
C VAL A 64 1.12 12.84 0.05
N MET A 65 1.95 12.40 -0.92
CA MET A 65 1.52 12.32 -2.32
C MET A 65 0.36 11.33 -2.52
N LYS A 66 0.39 10.19 -1.83
CA LYS A 66 -0.70 9.20 -1.86
C LYS A 66 -1.98 9.76 -1.20
N LEU A 67 -1.85 10.44 -0.06
CA LEU A 67 -2.97 11.11 0.60
C LEU A 67 -3.59 12.19 -0.30
N LEU A 68 -2.77 12.97 -1.01
CA LEU A 68 -3.25 13.95 -1.98
C LEU A 68 -4.03 13.27 -3.13
N ASN A 69 -3.53 12.14 -3.64
CA ASN A 69 -4.22 11.40 -4.69
C ASN A 69 -5.60 10.90 -4.24
N GLU A 70 -5.71 10.40 -3.00
CA GLU A 70 -7.00 10.01 -2.43
C GLU A 70 -7.95 11.22 -2.31
N PHE A 71 -7.45 12.33 -1.77
CA PHE A 71 -8.23 13.56 -1.68
C PHE A 71 -8.74 14.02 -3.04
N MET A 72 -7.89 13.97 -4.06
CA MET A 72 -8.28 14.32 -5.43
C MET A 72 -9.31 13.33 -5.99
N ALA A 73 -9.14 12.03 -5.76
CA ALA A 73 -10.12 11.01 -6.16
C ALA A 73 -11.51 11.33 -5.60
N GLU A 74 -11.60 11.67 -4.31
CA GLU A 74 -12.87 12.06 -3.67
C GLU A 74 -13.50 13.32 -4.32
N LYS A 75 -12.67 14.27 -4.74
CA LYS A 75 -13.17 15.46 -5.49
C LYS A 75 -13.71 15.07 -6.86
N TYR A 76 -13.01 14.21 -7.60
CA TYR A 76 -13.49 13.74 -8.90
C TYR A 76 -14.77 12.91 -8.79
N ILE A 77 -14.88 12.05 -7.79
CA ILE A 77 -16.12 11.31 -7.48
C ILE A 77 -17.27 12.31 -7.27
N LYS A 78 -17.06 13.29 -6.39
CA LYS A 78 -18.11 14.25 -6.02
C LYS A 78 -18.51 15.20 -7.16
N GLN A 79 -17.54 15.66 -7.94
CA GLN A 79 -17.76 16.69 -8.96
C GLN A 79 -18.22 16.12 -10.31
N HIS A 80 -17.74 14.93 -10.66
CA HIS A 80 -17.95 14.31 -11.97
C HIS A 80 -18.73 13.01 -11.94
N GLY A 81 -19.10 12.52 -10.76
CA GLY A 81 -19.81 11.23 -10.62
C GLY A 81 -18.97 10.01 -11.04
N CYS A 82 -17.63 10.15 -11.06
CA CYS A 82 -16.74 9.06 -11.44
C CYS A 82 -16.79 7.92 -10.42
N SER A 83 -16.73 6.68 -10.91
CA SER A 83 -16.53 5.51 -10.05
C SER A 83 -15.03 5.29 -9.86
N ILE A 84 -14.49 5.71 -8.73
CA ILE A 84 -13.08 5.54 -8.36
C ILE A 84 -13.00 4.76 -7.06
N ALA A 85 -12.11 3.76 -7.01
CA ALA A 85 -11.76 3.08 -5.77
C ALA A 85 -10.24 2.97 -5.63
N TYR A 86 -9.79 2.86 -4.40
CA TYR A 86 -8.36 2.66 -4.12
C TYR A 86 -8.15 1.76 -2.91
N THR A 87 -7.08 0.97 -2.99
CA THR A 87 -6.62 0.18 -1.85
C THR A 87 -5.45 0.89 -1.17
N ARG A 88 -5.27 0.62 0.12
CA ARG A 88 -4.10 1.06 0.91
C ARG A 88 -3.25 -0.17 1.22
N PRO A 89 -2.43 -0.65 0.24
CA PRO A 89 -1.58 -1.80 0.48
C PRO A 89 -0.58 -1.51 1.59
N SER A 90 -0.35 -2.52 2.42
CA SER A 90 0.74 -2.59 3.36
C SER A 90 2.05 -2.99 2.65
N VAL A 91 3.03 -3.54 3.36
CA VAL A 91 4.26 -4.03 2.73
C VAL A 91 3.90 -5.17 1.77
N VAL A 92 3.85 -4.85 0.48
CA VAL A 92 3.65 -5.86 -0.57
C VAL A 92 4.93 -6.64 -0.74
N PHE A 93 4.90 -7.95 -0.59
CA PHE A 93 6.04 -8.83 -0.79
C PHE A 93 5.75 -9.89 -1.85
N GLY A 94 6.80 -10.46 -2.43
CA GLY A 94 6.70 -11.48 -3.46
C GLY A 94 7.90 -11.41 -4.40
N PHE A 95 8.08 -12.46 -5.19
CA PHE A 95 9.20 -12.56 -6.12
C PHE A 95 9.16 -11.43 -7.16
N GLY A 96 10.31 -10.86 -7.44
CA GLY A 96 10.47 -9.84 -8.49
C GLY A 96 10.24 -8.39 -8.05
N ARG A 97 10.14 -8.12 -6.75
CA ARG A 97 10.04 -6.75 -6.24
C ARG A 97 11.32 -5.97 -6.57
N GLN A 98 11.19 -4.82 -7.23
CA GLN A 98 12.31 -4.00 -7.67
C GLN A 98 12.12 -2.52 -7.31
N ASN A 99 13.25 -1.78 -7.25
CA ASN A 99 13.27 -0.32 -7.10
C ASN A 99 12.45 0.22 -5.92
N THR A 100 12.59 -0.42 -4.78
CA THR A 100 11.86 -0.04 -3.56
C THR A 100 12.81 0.46 -2.46
N ALA A 101 12.32 1.36 -1.61
CA ALA A 101 13.02 1.74 -0.39
C ALA A 101 13.04 0.62 0.68
N ILE A 102 12.25 -0.44 0.50
CA ILE A 102 12.09 -1.57 1.43
C ILE A 102 12.61 -2.86 0.76
N ASN A 103 13.86 -2.85 0.28
CA ASN A 103 14.47 -4.01 -0.39
C ASN A 103 14.55 -5.23 0.52
N TRP A 104 14.73 -5.03 1.82
CA TRP A 104 14.80 -6.10 2.81
C TRP A 104 13.56 -7.02 2.81
N ALA A 105 12.41 -6.55 2.38
CA ALA A 105 11.17 -7.34 2.33
C ALA A 105 11.25 -8.50 1.32
N GLU A 106 11.97 -8.32 0.22
CA GLU A 106 12.27 -9.41 -0.72
C GLU A 106 13.51 -10.19 -0.28
N ASP A 107 14.58 -9.48 0.07
CA ASP A 107 15.84 -10.07 0.49
C ASP A 107 15.69 -11.07 1.62
N PHE A 108 14.74 -10.84 2.53
CA PHE A 108 14.54 -11.67 3.70
C PHE A 108 14.06 -13.10 3.37
N ALA A 109 13.42 -13.30 2.23
CA ALA A 109 13.04 -14.63 1.75
C ALA A 109 13.94 -15.10 0.59
N ALA A 110 14.28 -14.21 -0.32
CA ALA A 110 15.06 -14.56 -1.52
C ALA A 110 16.49 -14.95 -1.22
N LYS A 111 17.21 -14.22 -0.36
CA LYS A 111 18.60 -14.52 0.00
C LYS A 111 18.77 -15.88 0.66
N PRO A 112 17.99 -16.25 1.70
CA PRO A 112 18.08 -17.60 2.27
C PRO A 112 17.78 -18.71 1.26
N ALA A 113 16.86 -18.47 0.31
CA ALA A 113 16.60 -19.45 -0.75
C ALA A 113 17.80 -19.66 -1.69
N LEU A 114 18.70 -18.67 -1.77
CA LEU A 114 19.95 -18.75 -2.52
C LEU A 114 21.15 -19.20 -1.65
N GLY A 115 20.92 -19.50 -0.37
CA GLY A 115 22.00 -19.83 0.58
C GLY A 115 22.76 -18.61 1.10
N GLU A 116 22.23 -17.41 0.93
CA GLU A 116 22.84 -16.16 1.36
C GLU A 116 22.22 -15.68 2.70
N PRO A 117 22.99 -14.96 3.55
CA PRO A 117 22.45 -14.42 4.79
C PRO A 117 21.51 -13.23 4.49
N ALA A 118 20.39 -13.20 5.21
CA ALA A 118 19.47 -12.07 5.22
C ALA A 118 19.38 -11.43 6.60
N HIS A 119 19.17 -10.13 6.64
CA HIS A 119 19.08 -9.35 7.87
C HIS A 119 17.80 -8.53 7.92
N LEU A 120 17.10 -8.58 9.06
CA LEU A 120 16.02 -7.64 9.35
C LEU A 120 16.63 -6.31 9.80
N PRO A 121 16.26 -5.17 9.19
CA PRO A 121 16.79 -3.86 9.55
C PRO A 121 16.13 -3.26 10.80
N PHE A 122 15.30 -4.02 11.51
CA PHE A 122 14.55 -3.59 12.69
C PHE A 122 14.53 -4.67 13.77
N SER A 123 14.07 -4.30 14.97
CA SER A 123 13.96 -5.22 16.10
C SER A 123 13.00 -6.39 15.80
N LYS A 124 13.37 -7.58 16.24
CA LYS A 124 12.50 -8.77 16.15
C LYS A 124 11.13 -8.59 16.84
N LYS A 125 11.01 -7.64 17.76
CA LYS A 125 9.77 -7.32 18.47
C LYS A 125 8.88 -6.33 17.70
N ASN A 126 9.42 -5.65 16.70
CA ASN A 126 8.62 -4.76 15.88
C ASN A 126 7.66 -5.56 15.03
N THR A 127 6.47 -5.01 14.86
CA THR A 127 5.43 -5.54 13.96
C THR A 127 5.38 -4.74 12.69
N ASP A 128 5.02 -5.41 11.62
CA ASP A 128 4.69 -4.78 10.35
C ASP A 128 3.54 -5.54 9.68
N ASN A 129 2.87 -4.90 8.74
CA ASN A 129 1.76 -5.49 8.00
C ASN A 129 2.23 -5.95 6.63
N TRP A 130 1.93 -7.19 6.28
CA TRP A 130 2.38 -7.82 5.05
C TRP A 130 1.23 -8.31 4.20
N ILE A 131 1.32 -8.11 2.90
CA ILE A 131 0.39 -8.67 1.92
C ILE A 131 1.18 -9.28 0.76
N TYR A 132 0.80 -10.50 0.34
CA TYR A 132 1.41 -11.12 -0.82
C TYR A 132 0.98 -10.40 -2.11
N VAL A 133 1.87 -10.33 -3.08
CA VAL A 133 1.65 -9.55 -4.31
C VAL A 133 0.43 -9.99 -5.09
N ASP A 134 0.15 -11.30 -5.17
CA ASP A 134 -1.03 -11.81 -5.88
C ASP A 134 -2.32 -11.45 -5.14
N ASP A 135 -2.34 -11.50 -3.81
CA ASP A 135 -3.49 -11.09 -3.01
C ASP A 135 -3.77 -9.59 -3.18
N CYS A 136 -2.71 -8.78 -3.22
CA CYS A 136 -2.83 -7.35 -3.50
C CYS A 136 -3.39 -7.09 -4.90
N ALA A 137 -2.89 -7.80 -5.91
CA ALA A 137 -3.38 -7.70 -7.28
C ALA A 137 -4.85 -8.16 -7.40
N GLU A 138 -5.21 -9.26 -6.74
CA GLU A 138 -6.58 -9.77 -6.73
C GLU A 138 -7.56 -8.76 -6.12
N GLN A 139 -7.20 -8.08 -5.05
CA GLN A 139 -8.03 -7.02 -4.46
C GLN A 139 -8.33 -5.91 -5.47
N LEU A 140 -7.31 -5.43 -6.19
CA LEU A 140 -7.49 -4.41 -7.23
C LEU A 140 -8.42 -4.89 -8.36
N VAL A 141 -8.24 -6.13 -8.82
CA VAL A 141 -9.07 -6.73 -9.87
C VAL A 141 -10.53 -6.90 -9.39
N ARG A 142 -10.74 -7.40 -8.18
CA ARG A 142 -12.09 -7.54 -7.60
C ARG A 142 -12.82 -6.21 -7.51
N LEU A 143 -12.14 -5.14 -7.09
CA LEU A 143 -12.71 -3.80 -7.05
C LEU A 143 -13.04 -3.28 -8.46
N ALA A 144 -12.19 -3.54 -9.44
CA ALA A 144 -12.41 -3.12 -10.82
C ALA A 144 -13.63 -3.81 -11.46
N LEU A 145 -13.84 -5.09 -11.15
CA LEU A 145 -14.88 -5.91 -11.74
C LEU A 145 -16.22 -5.87 -10.99
N LYS A 146 -16.23 -5.45 -9.74
CA LYS A 146 -17.46 -5.41 -8.92
C LYS A 146 -18.50 -4.45 -9.52
N ASP A 147 -19.77 -4.84 -9.54
CA ASP A 147 -20.82 -4.00 -10.13
C ASP A 147 -21.02 -2.70 -9.38
N THR A 148 -21.11 -2.76 -8.07
CA THR A 148 -21.28 -1.60 -7.19
C THR A 148 -20.22 -1.59 -6.10
N LEU A 149 -19.72 -0.40 -5.75
CA LEU A 149 -18.81 -0.19 -4.64
C LEU A 149 -19.56 0.49 -3.50
N ASN A 150 -19.35 0.02 -2.28
CA ASN A 150 -19.92 0.65 -1.08
C ASN A 150 -19.06 1.81 -0.58
N PHE A 151 -17.78 1.80 -0.90
CA PHE A 151 -16.79 2.77 -0.45
C PHE A 151 -15.82 3.10 -1.60
N SER A 152 -15.07 4.17 -1.46
CA SER A 152 -13.97 4.52 -2.36
C SER A 152 -12.63 3.98 -1.85
N SER A 153 -12.41 3.93 -0.52
CA SER A 153 -11.19 3.49 0.12
C SER A 153 -11.32 2.11 0.77
N TYR A 154 -10.24 1.32 0.67
CA TYR A 154 -10.17 -0.02 1.24
C TYR A 154 -8.78 -0.30 1.81
N ASN A 155 -8.69 -0.67 3.07
CA ASN A 155 -7.46 -1.23 3.61
C ASN A 155 -7.17 -2.60 2.96
N SER A 156 -5.91 -2.90 2.73
CA SER A 156 -5.54 -4.24 2.27
C SER A 156 -5.75 -5.27 3.37
N GLY A 157 -6.17 -6.49 2.99
CA GLY A 157 -6.28 -7.63 3.91
C GLY A 157 -4.91 -8.20 4.25
N SER A 158 -4.09 -7.42 4.94
CA SER A 158 -2.73 -7.78 5.34
C SER A 158 -2.69 -8.57 6.65
N GLN A 159 -1.58 -9.27 6.87
CA GLN A 159 -1.28 -9.93 8.13
C GLN A 159 -0.24 -9.11 8.90
N THR A 160 -0.54 -8.86 10.17
CA THR A 160 0.43 -8.25 11.10
C THR A 160 1.32 -9.34 11.66
N VAL A 161 2.63 -9.23 11.45
CA VAL A 161 3.62 -10.17 11.94
C VAL A 161 4.77 -9.46 12.64
N THR A 162 5.36 -10.10 13.65
CA THR A 162 6.60 -9.64 14.28
C THR A 162 7.80 -10.06 13.45
N GLY A 163 8.94 -9.36 13.62
CA GLY A 163 10.20 -9.80 13.01
C GLY A 163 10.60 -11.23 13.43
N GLU A 164 10.28 -11.64 14.67
CA GLU A 164 10.54 -12.98 15.18
C GLU A 164 9.69 -14.04 14.46
N GLU A 165 8.40 -13.77 14.26
CA GLU A 165 7.50 -14.67 13.52
C GLU A 165 7.92 -14.82 12.07
N LEU A 166 8.35 -13.71 11.45
CA LEU A 166 8.86 -13.71 10.08
C LEU A 166 10.14 -14.56 9.97
N GLU A 167 11.11 -14.36 10.86
CA GLU A 167 12.33 -15.17 10.91
C GLU A 167 12.03 -16.65 11.11
N LYS A 168 11.14 -16.97 12.05
CA LYS A 168 10.72 -18.35 12.33
C LYS A 168 10.05 -19.00 11.11
N THR A 169 9.23 -18.23 10.39
CA THR A 169 8.57 -18.72 9.19
C THR A 169 9.58 -19.01 8.08
N VAL A 170 10.53 -18.11 7.82
CA VAL A 170 11.57 -18.35 6.82
C VAL A 170 12.41 -19.56 7.18
N LYS A 171 12.87 -19.68 8.42
CA LYS A 171 13.66 -20.83 8.90
C LYS A 171 12.93 -22.16 8.86
N LYS A 172 11.60 -22.17 8.91
CA LYS A 172 10.81 -23.39 8.75
C LYS A 172 10.94 -24.00 7.35
N PHE A 173 11.05 -23.16 6.33
CA PHE A 173 11.14 -23.60 4.93
C PHE A 173 12.59 -23.60 4.40
N LEU A 174 13.45 -22.76 4.99
CA LEU A 174 14.84 -22.56 4.61
C LEU A 174 15.71 -22.61 5.88
N PRO A 175 15.98 -23.84 6.41
CA PRO A 175 16.60 -24.00 7.74
C PRO A 175 18.09 -23.66 7.82
N ASN A 176 18.78 -23.48 6.71
CA ASN A 176 20.24 -23.22 6.64
C ASN A 176 20.55 -21.75 6.49
#